data_fccbce7b97f1a91d6b139f26862faff5
#
_entry.id   fccbce7b97f1a91d6b139f26862faff5
#
_cell.length_a   1.000
_cell.length_b   1.000
_cell.length_c   1.000
_cell.angle_alpha   90.00
_cell.angle_beta   90.00
_cell.angle_gamma   90.00
#
_symmetry.space_group_name_H-M   'P 1'
#
loop_
_entity.id
_entity.type
_entity.pdbx_description
1 polymer ?
#
loop_
_entity_poly.entity_id
_entity_poly.type
_entity_poly.pdbx_seq_one_letter_code
_entity_poly.pdbx_strand_id
1 'polypeptide(L)'
;LDLQKAEAQAQEAKIEAALERVRARTMGMYKSENLNTVTEVVFNELEKLELGILRCGIGIINKEERSADTWITSVSDEGKTVQVSGTESMDLHPLLQGVYNAWLTNSDFSYILEGEDLVQYYKTSGTGKVRLPDSQLILSVDKITKQYYQIAVFEAGGLFAFSANAFPEEAKMVMKRFAAVFNQSYTRFLDLQKAEAQTREAKIEASLERVRGKAMSMHSSRDLADTIDVFYHEIELLSITPRRCGVGLLDKETHYAELSTMNTTEQGDSIEIIGKLKMAGHPVLEGCYGNWILQKGYHPVLRGNEIKEYYKLVSPQITYP
;
A
#
# COMPACT_ATOMS: atom_id res chain seq x y z
N LEU A 1 3.57 51.41 -10.89
CA LEU A 1 2.74 50.84 -9.81
C LEU A 1 1.65 49.90 -10.36
N ASP A 2 0.92 50.32 -11.41
CA ASP A 2 -0.17 49.46 -11.97
C ASP A 2 0.36 48.21 -12.71
N LEU A 3 1.48 48.35 -13.45
CA LEU A 3 2.09 47.21 -14.16
C LEU A 3 2.62 46.15 -13.19
N GLN A 4 3.34 46.56 -12.15
CA GLN A 4 3.87 45.65 -11.13
C GLN A 4 2.73 44.91 -10.38
N LYS A 5 1.62 45.62 -10.11
CA LYS A 5 0.44 45.04 -9.47
C LYS A 5 -0.23 44.02 -10.41
N ALA A 6 -0.34 44.33 -11.69
CA ALA A 6 -0.90 43.41 -12.69
C ALA A 6 -0.04 42.17 -12.88
N GLU A 7 1.31 42.32 -12.91
CA GLU A 7 2.24 41.20 -13.00
C GLU A 7 2.16 40.30 -11.74
N ALA A 8 2.10 40.87 -10.55
CA ALA A 8 1.94 40.13 -9.29
C ALA A 8 0.60 39.34 -9.25
N GLN A 9 -0.49 39.98 -9.71
CA GLN A 9 -1.80 39.30 -9.81
C GLN A 9 -1.80 38.16 -10.84
N ALA A 10 -1.14 38.37 -11.99
CA ALA A 10 -1.02 37.32 -13.01
C ALA A 10 -0.20 36.13 -12.49
N GLN A 11 0.90 36.39 -11.76
CA GLN A 11 1.72 35.36 -11.15
C GLN A 11 0.94 34.56 -10.08
N GLU A 12 0.21 35.27 -9.22
CA GLU A 12 -0.64 34.62 -8.20
C GLU A 12 -1.72 33.75 -8.85
N ALA A 13 -2.36 34.22 -9.91
CA ALA A 13 -3.34 33.43 -10.65
C ALA A 13 -2.72 32.15 -11.27
N LYS A 14 -1.48 32.21 -11.75
CA LYS A 14 -0.75 31.05 -12.25
C LYS A 14 -0.48 30.04 -11.12
N ILE A 15 -0.06 30.52 -9.94
CA ILE A 15 0.19 29.66 -8.78
C ILE A 15 -1.10 28.97 -8.32
N GLU A 16 -2.21 29.72 -8.19
CA GLU A 16 -3.51 29.15 -7.81
C GLU A 16 -3.98 28.09 -8.81
N ALA A 17 -3.88 28.37 -10.11
CA ALA A 17 -4.23 27.39 -11.14
C ALA A 17 -3.37 26.11 -11.07
N ALA A 18 -2.08 26.24 -10.75
CA ALA A 18 -1.18 25.11 -10.55
C ALA A 18 -1.57 24.29 -9.30
N LEU A 19 -1.89 24.95 -8.18
CA LEU A 19 -2.37 24.32 -6.96
C LEU A 19 -3.68 23.55 -7.17
N GLU A 20 -4.62 24.11 -7.96
CA GLU A 20 -5.86 23.42 -8.30
C GLU A 20 -5.62 22.15 -9.13
N ARG A 21 -4.69 22.17 -10.09
CA ARG A 21 -4.34 20.96 -10.87
C ARG A 21 -3.73 19.88 -9.98
N VAL A 22 -2.87 20.25 -9.04
CA VAL A 22 -2.31 19.30 -8.06
C VAL A 22 -3.41 18.79 -7.15
N ARG A 23 -4.30 19.65 -6.64
CA ARG A 23 -5.44 19.26 -5.81
C ARG A 23 -6.36 18.27 -6.52
N ALA A 24 -6.73 18.56 -7.76
CA ALA A 24 -7.58 17.67 -8.57
C ALA A 24 -6.93 16.28 -8.77
N ARG A 25 -5.59 16.24 -8.96
CA ARG A 25 -4.87 14.99 -9.13
C ARG A 25 -4.76 14.20 -7.83
N THR A 26 -4.46 14.88 -6.72
CA THR A 26 -4.32 14.25 -5.41
C THR A 26 -5.64 13.76 -4.83
N MET A 27 -6.76 14.41 -5.16
CA MET A 27 -8.10 13.94 -4.77
C MET A 27 -8.47 12.58 -5.37
N GLY A 28 -7.87 12.19 -6.49
CA GLY A 28 -8.04 10.88 -7.13
C GLY A 28 -7.13 9.78 -6.60
N MET A 29 -6.38 10.01 -5.52
CA MET A 29 -5.54 8.97 -4.91
C MET A 29 -6.37 7.96 -4.14
N TYR A 30 -6.24 6.69 -4.53
CA TYR A 30 -6.84 5.54 -3.83
C TYR A 30 -5.80 4.52 -3.38
N LYS A 31 -4.54 4.64 -3.85
CA LYS A 31 -3.42 3.75 -3.53
C LYS A 31 -2.11 4.53 -3.47
N SER A 32 -1.16 4.05 -2.66
CA SER A 32 0.19 4.63 -2.57
C SER A 32 0.94 4.64 -3.92
N GLU A 33 0.65 3.71 -4.83
CA GLU A 33 1.19 3.67 -6.20
C GLU A 33 0.87 4.95 -7.01
N ASN A 34 -0.18 5.68 -6.63
CA ASN A 34 -0.57 6.93 -7.29
C ASN A 34 0.36 8.10 -6.94
N LEU A 35 1.24 7.96 -5.94
CA LEU A 35 2.18 9.01 -5.54
C LEU A 35 3.19 9.36 -6.63
N ASN A 36 3.63 8.40 -7.44
CA ASN A 36 4.47 8.69 -8.61
C ASN A 36 3.82 9.71 -9.55
N THR A 37 2.53 9.49 -9.87
CA THR A 37 1.79 10.39 -10.77
C THR A 37 1.54 11.76 -10.14
N VAL A 38 1.32 11.81 -8.83
CA VAL A 38 1.18 13.09 -8.11
C VAL A 38 2.50 13.87 -8.13
N THR A 39 3.62 13.19 -7.87
CA THR A 39 4.95 13.81 -7.87
C THR A 39 5.31 14.35 -9.26
N GLU A 40 4.93 13.64 -10.32
CA GLU A 40 5.09 14.12 -11.71
C GLU A 40 4.28 15.40 -11.97
N VAL A 41 3.02 15.45 -11.55
CA VAL A 41 2.19 16.64 -11.70
C VAL A 41 2.78 17.80 -10.91
N VAL A 42 3.20 17.59 -9.67
CA VAL A 42 3.86 18.61 -8.86
C VAL A 42 5.12 19.13 -9.55
N PHE A 43 5.97 18.23 -10.05
CA PHE A 43 7.18 18.59 -10.78
C PHE A 43 6.86 19.49 -11.99
N ASN A 44 5.95 19.05 -12.85
CA ASN A 44 5.57 19.77 -14.06
C ASN A 44 4.96 21.15 -13.75
N GLU A 45 4.19 21.27 -12.67
CA GLU A 45 3.62 22.56 -12.28
C GLU A 45 4.68 23.51 -11.69
N LEU A 46 5.62 23.00 -10.89
CA LEU A 46 6.73 23.78 -10.36
C LEU A 46 7.71 24.22 -11.48
N GLU A 47 7.91 23.38 -12.50
CA GLU A 47 8.70 23.72 -13.70
C GLU A 47 8.04 24.86 -14.49
N LYS A 48 6.71 24.80 -14.74
CA LYS A 48 5.95 25.87 -15.40
C LYS A 48 5.98 27.20 -14.64
N LEU A 49 6.20 27.15 -13.34
CA LEU A 49 6.39 28.35 -12.51
C LEU A 49 7.85 28.88 -12.55
N GLU A 50 8.70 28.26 -13.38
CA GLU A 50 10.10 28.68 -13.62
C GLU A 50 10.96 28.75 -12.34
N LEU A 51 10.72 27.83 -11.38
CA LEU A 51 11.45 27.80 -10.12
C LEU A 51 12.87 27.21 -10.22
N GLY A 52 13.32 26.81 -11.41
CA GLY A 52 14.67 26.31 -11.67
C GLY A 52 14.97 24.97 -10.99
N ILE A 53 13.97 24.10 -10.91
CA ILE A 53 14.05 22.81 -10.20
C ILE A 53 14.72 21.76 -11.10
N LEU A 54 15.76 21.10 -10.58
CA LEU A 54 16.41 19.95 -11.22
C LEU A 54 15.61 18.67 -11.03
N ARG A 55 15.07 18.48 -9.83
CA ARG A 55 14.20 17.38 -9.44
C ARG A 55 13.38 17.76 -8.22
N CYS A 56 12.23 17.17 -8.06
CA CYS A 56 11.46 17.26 -6.82
C CYS A 56 10.91 15.89 -6.44
N GLY A 57 10.47 15.80 -5.20
CA GLY A 57 9.88 14.59 -4.67
C GLY A 57 9.04 14.81 -3.44
N ILE A 58 8.33 13.75 -3.08
CA ILE A 58 7.56 13.65 -1.85
C ILE A 58 8.21 12.54 -1.03
N GLY A 59 8.49 12.83 0.24
CA GLY A 59 8.97 11.85 1.21
C GLY A 59 7.93 11.66 2.30
N ILE A 60 7.54 10.42 2.58
CA ILE A 60 6.68 10.04 3.71
C ILE A 60 7.56 9.39 4.77
N ILE A 61 7.61 9.98 5.96
CA ILE A 61 8.55 9.59 7.01
C ILE A 61 7.95 8.52 7.91
N ASN A 62 8.71 7.44 8.10
CA ASN A 62 8.47 6.44 9.12
C ASN A 62 9.33 6.77 10.36
N LYS A 63 8.65 7.18 11.44
CA LYS A 63 9.30 7.58 12.68
C LYS A 63 10.02 6.44 13.38
N GLU A 64 9.44 5.24 13.37
CA GLU A 64 9.95 4.07 14.09
C GLU A 64 11.23 3.55 13.44
N GLU A 65 11.26 3.50 12.11
CA GLU A 65 12.39 3.00 11.34
C GLU A 65 13.42 4.10 11.02
N ARG A 66 13.14 5.38 11.33
CA ARG A 66 13.93 6.53 10.92
C ARG A 66 14.25 6.51 9.41
N SER A 67 13.23 6.23 8.62
CA SER A 67 13.30 6.12 7.17
C SER A 67 12.25 6.99 6.49
N ALA A 68 12.37 7.19 5.20
CA ALA A 68 11.34 7.80 4.39
C ALA A 68 11.13 6.99 3.11
N ASP A 69 9.86 6.75 2.77
CA ASP A 69 9.49 6.33 1.44
C ASP A 69 9.43 7.56 0.55
N THR A 70 10.18 7.54 -0.55
CA THR A 70 10.35 8.69 -1.43
C THR A 70 9.89 8.38 -2.84
N TRP A 71 9.25 9.38 -3.47
CA TRP A 71 8.87 9.41 -4.87
C TRP A 71 9.47 10.65 -5.48
N ILE A 72 10.35 10.46 -6.45
CA ILE A 72 11.18 11.51 -7.05
C ILE A 72 10.88 11.60 -8.54
N THR A 73 10.70 12.81 -9.04
CA THR A 73 10.56 13.11 -10.46
C THR A 73 11.65 14.08 -10.90
N SER A 74 12.21 13.84 -12.05
CA SER A 74 13.25 14.67 -12.69
C SER A 74 13.17 14.56 -14.21
N VAL A 75 13.96 15.35 -14.91
CA VAL A 75 14.11 15.24 -16.38
C VAL A 75 15.50 14.72 -16.68
N SER A 76 15.58 13.73 -17.60
CA SER A 76 16.86 13.23 -18.11
C SER A 76 17.50 14.21 -19.10
N ASP A 77 18.77 13.97 -19.46
CA ASP A 77 19.49 14.73 -20.51
C ASP A 77 18.77 14.73 -21.87
N GLU A 78 17.98 13.69 -22.13
CA GLU A 78 17.19 13.58 -23.35
C GLU A 78 15.82 14.30 -23.27
N GLY A 79 15.56 15.03 -22.17
CA GLY A 79 14.28 15.72 -21.93
C GLY A 79 13.12 14.79 -21.55
N LYS A 80 13.39 13.54 -21.16
CA LYS A 80 12.36 12.59 -20.73
C LYS A 80 12.16 12.66 -19.21
N THR A 81 10.92 12.61 -18.78
CA THR A 81 10.59 12.47 -17.34
C THR A 81 11.08 11.13 -16.82
N VAL A 82 11.81 11.16 -15.72
CA VAL A 82 12.29 9.98 -14.99
C VAL A 82 11.69 9.97 -13.60
N GLN A 83 11.15 8.85 -13.22
CA GLN A 83 10.57 8.62 -11.90
C GLN A 83 11.34 7.54 -11.15
N VAL A 84 11.61 7.80 -9.88
CA VAL A 84 12.28 6.87 -8.98
C VAL A 84 11.51 6.84 -7.67
N SER A 85 11.33 5.65 -7.11
CA SER A 85 10.76 5.50 -5.77
C SER A 85 11.51 4.46 -4.98
N GLY A 86 11.54 4.62 -3.66
CA GLY A 86 12.17 3.68 -2.76
C GLY A 86 12.21 4.20 -1.33
N THR A 87 12.81 3.41 -0.44
CA THR A 87 12.95 3.75 0.98
C THR A 87 14.38 4.20 1.25
N GLU A 88 14.54 5.32 1.92
CA GLU A 88 15.81 5.94 2.27
C GLU A 88 15.92 6.06 3.79
N SER A 89 17.06 5.65 4.37
CA SER A 89 17.30 5.85 5.80
C SER A 89 17.70 7.31 6.07
N MET A 90 17.09 7.90 7.09
CA MET A 90 17.37 9.30 7.49
C MET A 90 18.72 9.48 8.19
N ASP A 91 19.43 8.41 8.49
CA ASP A 91 20.73 8.45 9.17
C ASP A 91 21.93 8.44 8.20
N LEU A 92 21.71 8.22 6.90
CA LEU A 92 22.77 8.00 5.91
C LEU A 92 23.60 9.25 5.58
N HIS A 93 23.03 10.46 5.73
CA HIS A 93 23.69 11.70 5.34
C HIS A 93 23.22 12.88 6.21
N PRO A 94 24.07 13.91 6.51
CA PRO A 94 23.66 15.08 7.28
C PRO A 94 22.42 15.81 6.74
N LEU A 95 22.25 15.89 5.42
CA LEU A 95 21.04 16.39 4.79
C LEU A 95 19.80 15.64 5.25
N LEU A 96 19.83 14.29 5.20
CA LEU A 96 18.71 13.45 5.58
C LEU A 96 18.40 13.51 7.09
N GLN A 97 19.44 13.57 7.90
CA GLN A 97 19.31 13.81 9.35
C GLN A 97 18.67 15.19 9.63
N GLY A 98 19.08 16.23 8.87
CA GLY A 98 18.49 17.55 8.94
C GLY A 98 17.02 17.56 8.55
N VAL A 99 16.64 16.82 7.50
CA VAL A 99 15.24 16.62 7.07
C VAL A 99 14.42 15.97 8.18
N TYR A 100 14.93 14.90 8.77
CA TYR A 100 14.23 14.20 9.87
C TYR A 100 14.01 15.09 11.09
N ASN A 101 15.04 15.86 11.49
CA ASN A 101 14.94 16.80 12.61
C ASN A 101 13.96 17.96 12.31
N ALA A 102 13.99 18.49 11.09
CA ALA A 102 13.06 19.50 10.64
C ALA A 102 11.60 19.01 10.67
N TRP A 103 11.36 17.78 10.23
CA TRP A 103 10.05 17.15 10.31
C TRP A 103 9.59 16.98 11.78
N LEU A 104 10.46 16.51 12.68
CA LEU A 104 10.14 16.40 14.12
C LEU A 104 9.75 17.74 14.75
N THR A 105 10.34 18.85 14.29
CA THR A 105 10.08 20.21 14.78
C THR A 105 9.05 20.98 13.97
N ASN A 106 8.45 20.32 12.94
CA ASN A 106 7.50 20.92 11.99
C ASN A 106 8.04 22.26 11.40
N SER A 107 9.29 22.24 10.96
CA SER A 107 9.97 23.40 10.37
C SER A 107 10.50 23.07 8.99
N ASP A 108 10.44 24.05 8.06
CA ASP A 108 11.04 23.90 6.74
C ASP A 108 12.57 23.88 6.87
N PHE A 109 13.25 23.21 5.92
CA PHE A 109 14.69 23.02 5.99
C PHE A 109 15.33 23.24 4.62
N SER A 110 16.47 23.92 4.64
CA SER A 110 17.31 24.15 3.46
C SER A 110 18.70 23.58 3.71
N TYR A 111 19.31 23.01 2.67
CA TYR A 111 20.66 22.48 2.74
C TYR A 111 21.43 22.78 1.46
N ILE A 112 22.75 22.90 1.58
CA ILE A 112 23.63 23.12 0.44
C ILE A 112 24.55 21.92 0.34
N LEU A 113 24.46 21.20 -0.78
CA LEU A 113 25.38 20.14 -1.15
C LEU A 113 26.47 20.71 -2.04
N GLU A 114 27.73 20.63 -1.61
CA GLU A 114 28.88 21.09 -2.40
C GLU A 114 30.12 20.26 -2.12
N GLY A 115 31.03 20.18 -3.10
CA GLY A 115 32.29 19.45 -2.97
C GLY A 115 32.14 17.99 -2.56
N GLU A 116 32.87 17.58 -1.54
CA GLU A 116 32.87 16.19 -1.05
C GLU A 116 31.50 15.77 -0.45
N ASP A 117 30.80 16.68 0.20
CA ASP A 117 29.46 16.46 0.77
C ASP A 117 28.43 16.07 -0.32
N LEU A 118 28.49 16.73 -1.49
CA LEU A 118 27.69 16.37 -2.65
C LEU A 118 27.99 14.95 -3.16
N VAL A 119 29.28 14.62 -3.26
CA VAL A 119 29.71 13.28 -3.69
C VAL A 119 29.27 12.21 -2.70
N GLN A 120 29.40 12.49 -1.40
CA GLN A 120 28.99 11.58 -0.34
C GLN A 120 27.47 11.31 -0.38
N TYR A 121 26.67 12.37 -0.52
CA TYR A 121 25.22 12.22 -0.65
C TYR A 121 24.83 11.27 -1.78
N TYR A 122 25.39 11.44 -2.98
CA TYR A 122 25.07 10.59 -4.11
C TYR A 122 25.60 9.17 -3.98
N LYS A 123 26.76 8.97 -3.34
CA LYS A 123 27.26 7.61 -3.04
C LYS A 123 26.33 6.87 -2.07
N THR A 124 25.84 7.55 -1.05
CA THR A 124 24.96 6.91 -0.04
C THR A 124 23.56 6.68 -0.58
N SER A 125 22.99 7.61 -1.33
CA SER A 125 21.68 7.43 -1.99
C SER A 125 21.71 6.31 -3.04
N GLY A 126 22.84 6.04 -3.68
CA GLY A 126 23.03 4.93 -4.62
C GLY A 126 23.12 3.54 -3.96
N THR A 127 23.37 3.46 -2.66
CA THR A 127 23.46 2.19 -1.90
C THR A 127 22.13 1.77 -1.25
N GLY A 128 21.14 2.67 -1.19
CA GLY A 128 19.80 2.40 -0.66
C GLY A 128 18.89 1.69 -1.65
N LYS A 129 17.62 1.50 -1.27
CA LYS A 129 16.57 0.97 -2.17
C LYS A 129 16.15 1.99 -3.24
N VAL A 130 16.51 3.27 -3.07
CA VAL A 130 16.33 4.32 -4.08
C VAL A 130 17.54 4.28 -5.02
N ARG A 131 17.34 3.77 -6.22
CA ARG A 131 18.37 3.82 -7.27
C ARG A 131 18.04 4.97 -8.22
N LEU A 132 18.76 6.08 -8.08
CA LEU A 132 18.77 7.09 -9.12
C LEU A 132 19.45 6.50 -10.38
N PRO A 133 18.93 6.76 -11.59
CA PRO A 133 19.60 6.36 -12.82
C PRO A 133 21.05 6.89 -12.88
N ASP A 134 21.95 6.08 -13.43
CA ASP A 134 23.38 6.44 -13.53
C ASP A 134 23.60 7.79 -14.23
N SER A 135 22.73 8.13 -15.21
CA SER A 135 22.73 9.43 -15.89
C SER A 135 22.52 10.61 -14.93
N GLN A 136 21.75 10.44 -13.86
CA GLN A 136 21.53 11.48 -12.85
C GLN A 136 22.65 11.52 -11.80
N LEU A 137 23.26 10.38 -11.48
CA LEU A 137 24.44 10.31 -10.62
C LEU A 137 25.66 10.98 -11.30
N ILE A 138 25.90 10.68 -12.60
CA ILE A 138 27.05 11.18 -13.36
C ILE A 138 26.91 12.68 -13.63
N LEU A 139 25.73 13.17 -14.00
CA LEU A 139 25.48 14.59 -14.25
C LEU A 139 25.65 15.45 -13.00
N SER A 140 25.28 14.91 -11.84
CA SER A 140 25.38 15.64 -10.59
C SER A 140 26.82 15.79 -10.10
N VAL A 141 27.68 14.80 -10.35
CA VAL A 141 29.04 14.79 -9.81
C VAL A 141 30.04 15.49 -10.74
N ASP A 142 29.91 15.32 -12.06
CA ASP A 142 30.91 15.84 -13.02
C ASP A 142 30.63 17.27 -13.52
N LYS A 143 29.38 17.69 -13.58
CA LYS A 143 28.98 19.00 -14.13
C LYS A 143 28.44 20.00 -13.10
N ILE A 144 27.88 19.51 -11.99
CA ILE A 144 27.26 20.34 -10.96
C ILE A 144 28.11 20.26 -9.70
N THR A 145 28.83 21.31 -9.39
CA THR A 145 29.69 21.39 -8.21
C THR A 145 28.93 21.78 -6.93
N LYS A 146 27.68 22.21 -7.08
CA LYS A 146 26.85 22.71 -5.99
C LYS A 146 25.37 22.50 -6.30
N GLN A 147 24.61 22.04 -5.30
CA GLN A 147 23.16 21.93 -5.35
C GLN A 147 22.53 22.52 -4.10
N TYR A 148 21.37 23.12 -4.27
CA TYR A 148 20.54 23.63 -3.20
C TYR A 148 19.35 22.70 -2.99
N TYR A 149 19.14 22.29 -1.76
CA TYR A 149 18.01 21.50 -1.33
C TYR A 149 17.05 22.34 -0.52
N GLN A 150 15.76 22.17 -0.77
CA GLN A 150 14.68 22.77 0.01
C GLN A 150 13.63 21.72 0.28
N ILE A 151 13.12 21.66 1.51
CA ILE A 151 11.93 20.88 1.86
C ILE A 151 10.90 21.77 2.55
N ALA A 152 9.65 21.63 2.14
CA ALA A 152 8.48 22.14 2.84
C ALA A 152 7.81 20.95 3.56
N VAL A 153 7.85 21.01 4.89
CA VAL A 153 7.41 19.93 5.77
C VAL A 153 5.89 19.92 5.91
N PHE A 154 5.31 18.73 6.00
CA PHE A 154 3.92 18.49 6.36
C PHE A 154 3.82 17.31 7.35
N GLU A 155 2.63 17.01 7.87
CA GLU A 155 2.42 16.08 8.98
C GLU A 155 3.05 14.68 8.73
N ALA A 156 2.85 14.10 7.56
CA ALA A 156 3.36 12.76 7.23
C ALA A 156 4.77 12.77 6.64
N GLY A 157 5.36 13.96 6.32
CA GLY A 157 6.66 14.00 5.66
C GLY A 157 6.99 15.37 5.05
N GLY A 158 7.38 15.44 3.78
CA GLY A 158 7.70 16.70 3.13
C GLY A 158 7.73 16.65 1.60
N LEU A 159 7.48 17.80 0.99
CA LEU A 159 7.73 18.09 -0.42
C LEU A 159 9.11 18.71 -0.55
N PHE A 160 10.01 18.06 -1.25
CA PHE A 160 11.37 18.53 -1.43
C PHE A 160 11.72 18.83 -2.89
N ALA A 161 12.69 19.69 -3.07
CA ALA A 161 13.25 19.99 -4.40
C ALA A 161 14.76 20.26 -4.33
N PHE A 162 15.42 19.98 -5.45
CA PHE A 162 16.82 20.33 -5.70
C PHE A 162 16.91 21.33 -6.85
N SER A 163 17.79 22.32 -6.71
CA SER A 163 18.07 23.33 -7.72
C SER A 163 19.56 23.59 -7.84
N ALA A 164 20.01 24.05 -9.01
CA ALA A 164 21.37 24.55 -9.20
C ALA A 164 21.59 25.93 -8.54
N ASN A 165 20.51 26.66 -8.25
CA ASN A 165 20.54 27.99 -7.63
C ASN A 165 19.82 27.98 -6.29
N ALA A 166 20.15 28.94 -5.42
CA ALA A 166 19.47 29.13 -4.16
C ALA A 166 17.97 29.43 -4.40
N PHE A 167 17.11 28.81 -3.61
CA PHE A 167 15.67 29.05 -3.66
C PHE A 167 15.36 30.45 -3.08
N PRO A 168 14.78 31.37 -3.87
CA PRO A 168 14.27 32.63 -3.34
C PRO A 168 13.09 32.38 -2.39
N GLU A 169 12.78 33.36 -1.51
CA GLU A 169 11.72 33.20 -0.51
C GLU A 169 10.35 32.96 -1.17
N GLU A 170 10.09 33.58 -2.33
CA GLU A 170 8.85 33.31 -3.10
C GLU A 170 8.74 31.85 -3.51
N ALA A 171 9.83 31.20 -3.97
CA ALA A 171 9.83 29.80 -4.35
C ALA A 171 9.58 28.89 -3.14
N LYS A 172 10.18 29.21 -1.99
CA LYS A 172 9.93 28.47 -0.74
C LYS A 172 8.46 28.58 -0.30
N MET A 173 7.85 29.77 -0.40
CA MET A 173 6.44 29.98 -0.11
C MET A 173 5.54 29.19 -1.07
N VAL A 174 5.86 29.14 -2.36
CA VAL A 174 5.13 28.33 -3.33
C VAL A 174 5.23 26.86 -2.96
N MET A 175 6.42 26.33 -2.71
CA MET A 175 6.61 24.94 -2.27
C MET A 175 5.80 24.61 -1.01
N LYS A 176 5.74 25.51 -0.05
CA LYS A 176 4.93 25.34 1.16
C LYS A 176 3.42 25.23 0.85
N ARG A 177 2.92 26.02 -0.08
CA ARG A 177 1.52 25.93 -0.55
C ARG A 177 1.23 24.58 -1.24
N PHE A 178 2.15 24.11 -2.09
CA PHE A 178 2.03 22.78 -2.71
C PHE A 178 2.06 21.67 -1.67
N ALA A 179 2.97 21.75 -0.70
CA ALA A 179 3.03 20.80 0.42
C ALA A 179 1.73 20.78 1.23
N ALA A 180 1.12 21.95 1.49
CA ALA A 180 -0.15 22.05 2.20
C ALA A 180 -1.32 21.41 1.42
N VAL A 181 -1.39 21.65 0.11
CA VAL A 181 -2.40 21.01 -0.76
C VAL A 181 -2.24 19.49 -0.79
N PHE A 182 -1.00 19.02 -0.90
CA PHE A 182 -0.68 17.60 -0.83
C PHE A 182 -1.08 17.01 0.53
N ASN A 183 -0.66 17.63 1.63
CA ASN A 183 -0.96 17.18 3.00
C ASN A 183 -2.48 16.98 3.21
N GLN A 184 -3.28 17.96 2.82
CA GLN A 184 -4.74 17.89 2.95
C GLN A 184 -5.32 16.67 2.22
N SER A 185 -4.86 16.42 1.00
CA SER A 185 -5.33 15.29 0.20
C SER A 185 -4.83 13.95 0.72
N TYR A 186 -3.58 13.92 1.19
CA TYR A 186 -2.95 12.71 1.74
C TYR A 186 -3.57 12.32 3.09
N THR A 187 -3.83 13.27 3.97
CA THR A 187 -4.56 13.02 5.24
C THR A 187 -5.93 12.44 4.96
N ARG A 188 -6.68 13.02 4.02
CA ARG A 188 -7.99 12.46 3.60
C ARG A 188 -7.87 11.03 3.07
N PHE A 189 -6.85 10.74 2.27
CA PHE A 189 -6.58 9.39 1.78
C PHE A 189 -6.35 8.40 2.92
N LEU A 190 -5.52 8.76 3.91
CA LEU A 190 -5.29 7.93 5.09
C LEU A 190 -6.55 7.73 5.93
N ASP A 191 -7.36 8.77 6.11
CA ASP A 191 -8.64 8.69 6.85
C ASP A 191 -9.62 7.73 6.14
N LEU A 192 -9.71 7.79 4.82
CA LEU A 192 -10.54 6.87 4.04
C LEU A 192 -10.05 5.43 4.18
N GLN A 193 -8.75 5.16 4.05
CA GLN A 193 -8.20 3.82 4.25
C GLN A 193 -8.48 3.28 5.65
N LYS A 194 -8.33 4.12 6.66
CA LYS A 194 -8.62 3.75 8.05
C LYS A 194 -10.11 3.43 8.25
N ALA A 195 -11.00 4.25 7.69
CA ALA A 195 -12.44 4.03 7.76
C ALA A 195 -12.86 2.74 7.02
N GLU A 196 -12.28 2.46 5.85
CA GLU A 196 -12.50 1.21 5.11
C GLU A 196 -12.02 -0.01 5.90
N ALA A 197 -10.82 0.06 6.50
CA ALA A 197 -10.29 -1.01 7.34
C ALA A 197 -11.18 -1.26 8.57
N GLN A 198 -11.62 -0.21 9.25
CA GLN A 198 -12.54 -0.31 10.40
C GLN A 198 -13.90 -0.88 9.99
N THR A 199 -14.43 -0.46 8.85
CA THR A 199 -15.70 -0.99 8.31
C THR A 199 -15.58 -2.48 8.00
N ARG A 200 -14.45 -2.89 7.41
CA ARG A 200 -14.18 -4.31 7.13
C ARG A 200 -14.08 -5.12 8.40
N GLU A 201 -13.36 -4.63 9.39
CA GLU A 201 -13.23 -5.31 10.69
C GLU A 201 -14.58 -5.44 11.39
N ALA A 202 -15.38 -4.38 11.42
CA ALA A 202 -16.73 -4.42 12.01
C ALA A 202 -17.64 -5.43 11.28
N LYS A 203 -17.52 -5.56 9.95
CA LYS A 203 -18.26 -6.59 9.19
C LYS A 203 -17.82 -8.00 9.59
N ILE A 204 -16.51 -8.23 9.72
CA ILE A 204 -15.96 -9.52 10.14
C ILE A 204 -16.48 -9.88 11.55
N GLU A 205 -16.36 -8.97 12.50
CA GLU A 205 -16.86 -9.19 13.87
C GLU A 205 -18.37 -9.48 13.90
N ALA A 206 -19.16 -8.72 13.17
CA ALA A 206 -20.60 -8.96 13.09
C ALA A 206 -20.92 -10.35 12.48
N SER A 207 -20.20 -10.78 11.47
CA SER A 207 -20.34 -12.11 10.87
C SER A 207 -19.95 -13.22 11.87
N LEU A 208 -18.84 -13.03 12.57
CA LEU A 208 -18.39 -13.97 13.61
C LEU A 208 -19.41 -14.10 14.74
N GLU A 209 -20.01 -12.98 15.19
CA GLU A 209 -21.05 -13.02 16.25
C GLU A 209 -22.32 -13.77 15.77
N ARG A 210 -22.75 -13.60 14.52
CA ARG A 210 -23.91 -14.35 14.00
C ARG A 210 -23.63 -15.86 13.94
N VAL A 211 -22.46 -16.25 13.45
CA VAL A 211 -22.03 -17.67 13.45
C VAL A 211 -21.92 -18.21 14.87
N ARG A 212 -21.32 -17.45 15.79
CA ARG A 212 -21.19 -17.83 17.20
C ARG A 212 -22.55 -18.02 17.87
N GLY A 213 -23.46 -17.07 17.65
CA GLY A 213 -24.84 -17.14 18.17
C GLY A 213 -25.56 -18.39 17.67
N LYS A 214 -25.46 -18.71 16.36
CA LYS A 214 -26.05 -19.92 15.80
C LYS A 214 -25.40 -21.18 16.35
N ALA A 215 -24.08 -21.24 16.45
CA ALA A 215 -23.34 -22.38 17.01
C ALA A 215 -23.70 -22.63 18.48
N MET A 216 -23.85 -21.58 19.29
CA MET A 216 -24.27 -21.70 20.70
C MET A 216 -25.71 -22.17 20.86
N SER A 217 -26.57 -21.98 19.87
CA SER A 217 -27.96 -22.43 19.89
C SER A 217 -28.15 -23.88 19.43
N MET A 218 -27.08 -24.59 19.07
CA MET A 218 -27.14 -25.99 18.66
C MET A 218 -27.45 -26.88 19.86
N HIS A 219 -28.47 -27.73 19.72
CA HIS A 219 -28.88 -28.73 20.71
C HIS A 219 -28.83 -30.16 20.15
N SER A 220 -28.71 -30.31 18.82
CA SER A 220 -28.67 -31.59 18.14
C SER A 220 -27.75 -31.57 16.91
N SER A 221 -27.39 -32.73 16.40
CA SER A 221 -26.61 -32.86 15.16
C SER A 221 -27.34 -32.28 13.94
N ARG A 222 -28.67 -32.17 13.97
CA ARG A 222 -29.46 -31.55 12.89
C ARG A 222 -29.20 -30.04 12.81
N ASP A 223 -28.88 -29.39 13.93
CA ASP A 223 -28.63 -27.97 13.99
C ASP A 223 -27.27 -27.60 13.36
N LEU A 224 -26.43 -28.62 13.10
CA LEU A 224 -25.13 -28.44 12.46
C LEU A 224 -25.29 -27.96 11.02
N ALA A 225 -26.21 -28.53 10.26
CA ALA A 225 -26.50 -28.10 8.88
C ALA A 225 -26.90 -26.64 8.79
N ASP A 226 -27.82 -26.22 9.65
CA ASP A 226 -28.26 -24.82 9.75
C ASP A 226 -27.11 -23.87 10.15
N THR A 227 -26.19 -24.35 10.98
CA THR A 227 -25.03 -23.56 11.41
C THR A 227 -24.02 -23.40 10.27
N ILE A 228 -23.84 -24.44 9.46
CA ILE A 228 -22.99 -24.39 8.29
C ILE A 228 -23.59 -23.48 7.22
N ASP A 229 -24.90 -23.49 7.05
CA ASP A 229 -25.59 -22.58 6.13
C ASP A 229 -25.37 -21.12 6.52
N VAL A 230 -25.55 -20.77 7.80
CA VAL A 230 -25.23 -19.43 8.32
C VAL A 230 -23.75 -19.10 8.07
N PHE A 231 -22.83 -20.03 8.37
CA PHE A 231 -21.40 -19.82 8.15
C PHE A 231 -21.06 -19.58 6.68
N TYR A 232 -21.68 -20.33 5.77
CA TYR A 232 -21.51 -20.17 4.33
C TYR A 232 -21.95 -18.78 3.87
N HIS A 233 -23.17 -18.37 4.25
CA HIS A 233 -23.71 -17.05 3.90
C HIS A 233 -22.87 -15.90 4.47
N GLU A 234 -22.38 -16.03 5.71
CA GLU A 234 -21.53 -14.99 6.30
C GLU A 234 -20.18 -14.83 5.59
N ILE A 235 -19.60 -15.93 5.09
CA ILE A 235 -18.38 -15.87 4.28
C ILE A 235 -18.67 -15.16 2.93
N GLU A 236 -19.82 -15.42 2.31
CA GLU A 236 -20.23 -14.74 1.08
C GLU A 236 -20.42 -13.24 1.30
N LEU A 237 -21.04 -12.83 2.41
CA LEU A 237 -21.18 -11.41 2.80
C LEU A 237 -19.85 -10.70 2.99
N LEU A 238 -18.80 -11.44 3.35
CA LEU A 238 -17.42 -10.94 3.41
C LEU A 238 -16.72 -10.89 2.05
N SER A 239 -17.46 -11.12 0.96
CA SER A 239 -16.95 -11.17 -0.42
C SER A 239 -15.93 -12.30 -0.66
N ILE A 240 -16.01 -13.36 0.12
CA ILE A 240 -15.28 -14.60 -0.10
C ILE A 240 -16.26 -15.55 -0.77
N THR A 241 -15.96 -16.04 -1.96
CA THR A 241 -16.81 -16.98 -2.72
C THR A 241 -16.26 -18.41 -2.65
N PRO A 242 -16.52 -19.15 -1.58
CA PRO A 242 -16.05 -20.51 -1.48
C PRO A 242 -16.85 -21.41 -2.41
N ARG A 243 -16.21 -22.29 -3.17
CA ARG A 243 -16.94 -23.36 -3.90
C ARG A 243 -17.54 -24.38 -2.93
N ARG A 244 -16.91 -24.54 -1.78
CA ARG A 244 -17.35 -25.45 -0.70
C ARG A 244 -16.83 -24.92 0.62
N CYS A 245 -17.67 -24.91 1.63
CA CYS A 245 -17.24 -24.77 3.02
C CYS A 245 -18.03 -25.71 3.92
N GLY A 246 -17.51 -25.98 5.10
CA GLY A 246 -18.19 -26.87 6.04
C GLY A 246 -17.35 -27.18 7.26
N VAL A 247 -17.85 -28.12 8.04
CA VAL A 247 -17.23 -28.61 9.28
C VAL A 247 -16.89 -30.08 9.11
N GLY A 248 -15.71 -30.45 9.56
CA GLY A 248 -15.26 -31.83 9.67
C GLY A 248 -15.00 -32.17 11.14
N LEU A 249 -15.69 -33.16 11.66
CA LEU A 249 -15.48 -33.72 13.00
C LEU A 249 -14.50 -34.87 12.89
N LEU A 250 -13.25 -34.69 13.32
CA LEU A 250 -12.20 -35.68 13.21
C LEU A 250 -12.12 -36.54 14.46
N ASP A 251 -11.99 -37.86 14.25
CA ASP A 251 -11.82 -38.82 15.29
C ASP A 251 -10.36 -39.35 15.32
N LYS A 252 -9.73 -39.30 16.50
CA LYS A 252 -8.32 -39.66 16.70
C LYS A 252 -8.08 -41.18 16.64
N GLU A 253 -9.07 -41.99 17.01
CA GLU A 253 -8.92 -43.45 17.10
C GLU A 253 -9.14 -44.09 15.74
N THR A 254 -10.17 -43.64 15.03
CA THR A 254 -10.57 -44.23 13.76
C THR A 254 -9.92 -43.60 12.53
N HIS A 255 -9.35 -42.39 12.69
CA HIS A 255 -8.79 -41.60 11.59
C HIS A 255 -9.83 -41.23 10.51
N TYR A 256 -11.10 -41.11 10.90
CA TYR A 256 -12.16 -40.62 10.03
C TYR A 256 -12.57 -39.20 10.40
N ALA A 257 -13.05 -38.48 9.41
CA ALA A 257 -13.75 -37.24 9.57
C ALA A 257 -15.21 -37.40 9.14
N GLU A 258 -16.15 -37.01 9.97
CA GLU A 258 -17.54 -36.81 9.60
C GLU A 258 -17.66 -35.38 9.04
N LEU A 259 -18.06 -35.27 7.78
CA LEU A 259 -18.15 -34.04 7.04
C LEU A 259 -19.60 -33.60 6.89
N SER A 260 -19.86 -32.35 7.16
CA SER A 260 -21.05 -31.63 6.73
C SER A 260 -20.61 -30.35 6.03
N THR A 261 -20.94 -30.23 4.74
CA THR A 261 -20.44 -29.13 3.90
C THR A 261 -21.56 -28.58 3.02
N MET A 262 -21.54 -27.28 2.80
CA MET A 262 -22.37 -26.64 1.78
C MET A 262 -21.53 -26.43 0.52
N ASN A 263 -22.14 -26.68 -0.63
CA ASN A 263 -21.52 -26.49 -1.94
C ASN A 263 -22.46 -25.66 -2.83
N THR A 264 -21.91 -24.73 -3.60
CA THR A 264 -22.70 -23.99 -4.59
C THR A 264 -22.70 -24.74 -5.90
N THR A 265 -23.88 -24.97 -6.47
CA THR A 265 -24.05 -25.52 -7.81
C THR A 265 -23.69 -24.48 -8.89
N GLU A 266 -23.53 -24.94 -10.14
CA GLU A 266 -23.36 -24.03 -11.29
C GLU A 266 -24.57 -23.12 -11.51
N GLN A 267 -25.73 -23.47 -10.98
CA GLN A 267 -26.97 -22.69 -11.04
C GLN A 267 -27.14 -21.73 -9.86
N GLY A 268 -26.21 -21.77 -8.89
CA GLY A 268 -26.22 -20.88 -7.72
C GLY A 268 -26.99 -21.42 -6.50
N ASP A 269 -27.55 -22.65 -6.58
CA ASP A 269 -28.21 -23.28 -5.45
C ASP A 269 -27.20 -23.87 -4.47
N SER A 270 -27.51 -23.83 -3.18
CA SER A 270 -26.70 -24.47 -2.14
C SER A 270 -27.13 -25.94 -1.94
N ILE A 271 -26.16 -26.83 -1.96
CA ILE A 271 -26.38 -28.27 -1.70
C ILE A 271 -25.58 -28.68 -0.47
N GLU A 272 -26.26 -29.33 0.49
CA GLU A 272 -25.58 -29.98 1.62
C GLU A 272 -24.95 -31.28 1.15
N ILE A 273 -23.71 -31.54 1.56
CA ILE A 273 -22.98 -32.77 1.30
C ILE A 273 -22.55 -33.35 2.64
N ILE A 274 -23.01 -34.54 2.94
CA ILE A 274 -22.67 -35.30 4.16
C ILE A 274 -21.81 -36.50 3.77
N GLY A 275 -20.80 -36.79 4.56
CA GLY A 275 -19.94 -37.94 4.31
C GLY A 275 -19.06 -38.31 5.48
N LYS A 276 -18.57 -39.54 5.45
CA LYS A 276 -17.56 -40.02 6.37
C LYS A 276 -16.30 -40.35 5.60
N LEU A 277 -15.28 -39.52 5.76
CA LEU A 277 -14.07 -39.55 4.96
C LEU A 277 -12.90 -40.11 5.78
N LYS A 278 -12.22 -41.12 5.24
CA LYS A 278 -10.98 -41.61 5.82
C LYS A 278 -9.85 -40.63 5.55
N MET A 279 -9.18 -40.16 6.59
CA MET A 279 -8.11 -39.15 6.50
C MET A 279 -6.75 -39.79 6.17
N ALA A 280 -6.73 -40.66 5.14
CA ALA A 280 -5.54 -41.37 4.67
C ALA A 280 -5.63 -41.66 3.17
N GLY A 281 -4.51 -42.02 2.56
CA GLY A 281 -4.45 -42.45 1.16
C GLY A 281 -4.27 -41.32 0.15
N HIS A 282 -4.20 -40.09 0.62
CA HIS A 282 -3.85 -38.92 -0.21
C HIS A 282 -3.11 -37.88 0.66
N PRO A 283 -2.03 -37.25 0.16
CA PRO A 283 -1.22 -36.29 0.93
C PRO A 283 -2.02 -35.13 1.57
N VAL A 284 -3.07 -34.67 0.91
CA VAL A 284 -3.95 -33.61 1.44
C VAL A 284 -4.74 -34.11 2.66
N LEU A 285 -5.26 -35.34 2.65
CA LEU A 285 -6.03 -35.87 3.78
C LEU A 285 -5.11 -36.18 4.96
N GLU A 286 -3.96 -36.78 4.71
CA GLU A 286 -2.96 -37.06 5.73
C GLU A 286 -2.38 -35.77 6.33
N GLY A 287 -2.10 -34.77 5.48
CA GLY A 287 -1.67 -33.44 5.90
C GLY A 287 -2.72 -32.70 6.71
N CYS A 288 -3.99 -32.77 6.31
CA CYS A 288 -5.12 -32.21 7.06
C CYS A 288 -5.19 -32.82 8.47
N TYR A 289 -5.20 -34.17 8.57
CA TYR A 289 -5.22 -34.89 9.84
C TYR A 289 -4.02 -34.56 10.72
N GLY A 290 -2.81 -34.60 10.16
CA GLY A 290 -1.57 -34.30 10.89
C GLY A 290 -1.55 -32.87 11.45
N ASN A 291 -1.97 -31.88 10.66
CA ASN A 291 -2.04 -30.51 11.13
C ASN A 291 -3.16 -30.28 12.15
N TRP A 292 -4.30 -30.96 12.03
CA TRP A 292 -5.35 -30.95 13.04
C TRP A 292 -4.84 -31.47 14.40
N ILE A 293 -4.10 -32.57 14.43
CA ILE A 293 -3.46 -33.08 15.66
C ILE A 293 -2.52 -32.03 16.27
N LEU A 294 -1.78 -31.29 15.45
CA LEU A 294 -0.86 -30.25 15.87
C LEU A 294 -1.54 -28.91 16.16
N GLN A 295 -2.88 -28.81 15.98
CA GLN A 295 -3.66 -27.58 16.10
C GLN A 295 -3.10 -26.43 15.23
N LYS A 296 -2.69 -26.76 13.99
CA LYS A 296 -2.14 -25.83 13.00
C LYS A 296 -3.04 -25.69 11.79
N GLY A 297 -3.04 -24.50 11.19
CA GLY A 297 -3.66 -24.28 9.88
C GLY A 297 -2.97 -25.12 8.79
N TYR A 298 -3.76 -25.55 7.78
CA TYR A 298 -3.28 -26.31 6.63
C TYR A 298 -3.89 -25.77 5.34
N HIS A 299 -3.04 -25.37 4.40
CA HIS A 299 -3.47 -24.68 3.17
C HIS A 299 -2.87 -25.38 1.93
N PRO A 300 -3.30 -26.61 1.59
CA PRO A 300 -2.79 -27.33 0.44
C PRO A 300 -3.27 -26.71 -0.87
N VAL A 301 -2.44 -26.80 -1.90
CA VAL A 301 -2.79 -26.43 -3.27
C VAL A 301 -2.73 -27.67 -4.15
N LEU A 302 -3.88 -28.06 -4.71
CA LEU A 302 -3.98 -29.16 -5.66
C LEU A 302 -3.89 -28.65 -7.09
N ARG A 303 -3.13 -29.36 -7.96
CA ARG A 303 -2.96 -28.98 -9.37
C ARG A 303 -3.04 -30.20 -10.29
N GLY A 304 -3.63 -29.99 -11.46
CA GLY A 304 -3.63 -30.99 -12.54
C GLY A 304 -4.17 -32.36 -12.11
N ASN A 305 -3.35 -33.40 -12.19
CA ASN A 305 -3.74 -34.75 -11.85
C ASN A 305 -4.02 -35.00 -10.36
N GLU A 306 -3.37 -34.24 -9.47
CA GLU A 306 -3.60 -34.32 -8.02
C GLU A 306 -5.08 -34.09 -7.67
N ILE A 307 -5.73 -33.15 -8.37
CA ILE A 307 -7.18 -32.89 -8.21
C ILE A 307 -7.98 -34.11 -8.55
N LYS A 308 -7.66 -34.79 -9.65
CA LYS A 308 -8.38 -36.00 -10.10
C LYS A 308 -8.20 -37.17 -9.12
N GLU A 309 -7.00 -37.39 -8.63
CA GLU A 309 -6.66 -38.42 -7.66
C GLU A 309 -7.40 -38.18 -6.33
N TYR A 310 -7.39 -36.92 -5.86
CA TYR A 310 -8.14 -36.54 -4.67
C TYR A 310 -9.64 -36.86 -4.82
N TYR A 311 -10.29 -36.38 -5.86
CA TYR A 311 -11.72 -36.59 -6.06
C TYR A 311 -12.09 -38.03 -6.33
N LYS A 312 -11.24 -38.82 -7.00
CA LYS A 312 -11.41 -40.24 -7.19
C LYS A 312 -11.47 -41.00 -5.86
N LEU A 313 -10.68 -40.54 -4.88
CA LEU A 313 -10.66 -41.16 -3.53
C LEU A 313 -11.83 -40.68 -2.67
N VAL A 314 -12.17 -39.38 -2.76
CA VAL A 314 -13.15 -38.75 -1.86
C VAL A 314 -14.58 -38.95 -2.32
N SER A 315 -14.88 -38.88 -3.63
CA SER A 315 -16.25 -38.92 -4.16
C SER A 315 -17.05 -40.19 -3.76
N PRO A 316 -16.46 -41.39 -3.70
CA PRO A 316 -17.21 -42.58 -3.25
C PRO A 316 -17.59 -42.58 -1.77
N GLN A 317 -16.97 -41.73 -0.97
CA GLN A 317 -17.16 -41.63 0.48
C GLN A 317 -18.11 -40.49 0.89
N ILE A 318 -18.60 -39.73 -0.09
CA ILE A 318 -19.47 -38.57 0.11
C ILE A 318 -20.84 -38.88 -0.52
N THR A 319 -21.89 -38.63 0.22
CA THR A 319 -23.27 -38.76 -0.25
C THR A 319 -23.77 -37.38 -0.66
N TYR A 320 -24.27 -37.30 -1.88
CA TYR A 320 -25.05 -36.13 -2.33
C TYR A 320 -26.53 -36.43 -2.05
N PRO A 321 -27.27 -35.43 -1.52
CA PRO A 321 -28.71 -35.60 -1.30
C PRO A 321 -29.47 -35.74 -2.60
#